data_1ac41fafa87ddaa2733fa0ad44b3539f
#
_entry.id   1ac41fafa87ddaa2733fa0ad44b3539f
#
_cell.length_a   1.000
_cell.length_b   1.000
_cell.length_c   1.000
_cell.angle_alpha   90.00
_cell.angle_beta   90.00
_cell.angle_gamma   90.00
#
_symmetry.space_group_name_H-M   'P 1'
#
loop_
_entity.id
_entity.type
_entity.pdbx_description
1 polymer ?
#
loop_
_entity_poly.entity_id
_entity_poly.type
_entity_poly.pdbx_seq_one_letter_code
_entity_poly.pdbx_strand_id
1 'polypeptide(L)'
;MKLWQKTSTSKREVEQFTVGNDPLFDILLAPYDVLGSMAHATMLCSIGLVSQKENELLQKGLNEIFEEIRAGKFEIETGVEDVHSQVEVLLTRRYGEVGKKLHSGRSRNDQVLVDLKLFYREEIRDLVREISALGDRLLVLAEAHKGDLMPGYTHTQLAMPSSFGLWFASFAESLSEDLNLLQVAFELSNKNPLGSAAGYGSSFPLNRTLTTKLLGFADLHHNVINAQNARGKTERTLGAFRFTVDVKECYYLSEVVHLYEYKQDSL
;
A
#
# COMPACT_ATOMS: atom_id res chain seq x y z
N MET A 1 -20.78 7.20 -14.40
CA MET A 1 -22.16 6.70 -14.13
C MET A 1 -22.06 5.86 -12.87
N LYS A 2 -22.72 6.28 -11.78
CA LYS A 2 -22.65 5.54 -10.51
C LYS A 2 -23.44 4.25 -10.64
N LEU A 3 -22.87 3.09 -10.40
CA LEU A 3 -23.48 1.76 -10.55
C LEU A 3 -24.78 1.56 -9.72
N TRP A 4 -25.00 2.39 -8.70
CA TRP A 4 -26.12 2.34 -7.78
C TRP A 4 -27.10 3.53 -7.90
N GLN A 5 -26.91 4.42 -8.88
CA GLN A 5 -27.73 5.63 -9.04
C GLN A 5 -29.13 5.29 -9.58
N LYS A 6 -30.12 5.28 -8.71
CA LYS A 6 -31.54 5.29 -9.08
C LYS A 6 -31.98 6.75 -9.26
N THR A 7 -32.13 7.18 -10.51
CA THR A 7 -32.95 8.32 -11.03
C THR A 7 -32.99 9.66 -10.26
N SER A 8 -32.09 9.97 -9.34
CA SER A 8 -32.00 11.31 -8.76
C SER A 8 -30.70 11.96 -9.15
N THR A 9 -30.76 13.12 -9.81
CA THR A 9 -29.62 14.00 -10.09
C THR A 9 -29.12 14.54 -8.76
N SER A 10 -28.03 13.96 -8.23
CA SER A 10 -27.34 14.56 -7.08
C SER A 10 -26.82 15.94 -7.50
N LYS A 11 -26.98 16.94 -6.64
CA LYS A 11 -26.42 18.28 -6.91
C LYS A 11 -24.89 18.16 -6.95
N ARG A 12 -24.25 18.83 -7.90
CA ARG A 12 -22.77 18.86 -8.09
C ARG A 12 -22.02 19.14 -6.77
N GLU A 13 -22.59 19.97 -5.91
CA GLU A 13 -22.05 20.30 -4.59
C GLU A 13 -22.01 19.07 -3.63
N VAL A 14 -23.03 18.22 -3.68
CA VAL A 14 -23.10 16.99 -2.88
C VAL A 14 -22.06 15.97 -3.40
N GLU A 15 -21.89 15.88 -4.71
CA GLU A 15 -20.87 15.02 -5.31
C GLU A 15 -19.45 15.50 -4.95
N GLN A 16 -19.22 16.80 -5.02
CA GLN A 16 -17.94 17.39 -4.64
C GLN A 16 -17.62 17.21 -3.14
N PHE A 17 -18.64 17.28 -2.28
CA PHE A 17 -18.50 17.03 -0.85
C PHE A 17 -18.25 15.55 -0.52
N THR A 18 -18.90 14.63 -1.22
CA THR A 18 -18.80 13.18 -0.94
C THR A 18 -17.58 12.52 -1.54
N VAL A 19 -17.08 13.03 -2.67
CA VAL A 19 -15.92 12.44 -3.38
C VAL A 19 -14.62 13.18 -3.01
N GLY A 20 -14.69 14.49 -2.75
CA GLY A 20 -13.52 15.28 -2.34
C GLY A 20 -12.33 15.13 -3.26
N ASN A 21 -11.17 14.80 -2.67
CA ASN A 21 -9.91 14.55 -3.37
C ASN A 21 -9.63 13.05 -3.60
N ASP A 22 -10.59 12.18 -3.33
CA ASP A 22 -10.41 10.72 -3.44
C ASP A 22 -9.84 10.29 -4.80
N PRO A 23 -10.28 10.83 -5.97
CA PRO A 23 -9.73 10.42 -7.26
C PRO A 23 -8.22 10.68 -7.42
N LEU A 24 -7.68 11.68 -6.72
CA LEU A 24 -6.25 11.98 -6.76
C LEU A 24 -5.41 10.93 -6.01
N PHE A 25 -5.97 10.33 -4.95
CA PHE A 25 -5.32 9.30 -4.18
C PHE A 25 -5.63 7.90 -4.72
N ASP A 26 -6.83 7.68 -5.23
CA ASP A 26 -7.27 6.41 -5.79
C ASP A 26 -6.39 5.93 -6.95
N ILE A 27 -5.80 6.86 -7.71
CA ILE A 27 -4.90 6.51 -8.81
C ILE A 27 -3.68 5.71 -8.33
N LEU A 28 -3.26 5.88 -7.07
CA LEU A 28 -2.20 5.09 -6.45
C LEU A 28 -2.60 3.63 -6.25
N LEU A 29 -3.89 3.36 -6.15
CA LEU A 29 -4.43 2.01 -6.00
C LEU A 29 -4.65 1.30 -7.33
N ALA A 30 -4.62 2.02 -8.47
CA ALA A 30 -4.92 1.48 -9.78
C ALA A 30 -4.11 0.20 -10.15
N PRO A 31 -2.79 0.13 -9.95
CA PRO A 31 -2.04 -1.09 -10.26
C PRO A 31 -2.49 -2.28 -9.40
N TYR A 32 -2.87 -2.05 -8.16
CA TYR A 32 -3.30 -3.09 -7.22
C TYR A 32 -4.73 -3.57 -7.50
N ASP A 33 -5.63 -2.68 -7.92
CA ASP A 33 -6.96 -3.06 -8.40
C ASP A 33 -6.87 -3.96 -9.63
N VAL A 34 -6.00 -3.64 -10.57
CA VAL A 34 -5.78 -4.49 -11.74
C VAL A 34 -5.25 -5.85 -11.33
N LEU A 35 -4.26 -5.94 -10.44
CA LEU A 35 -3.72 -7.21 -9.96
C LEU A 35 -4.78 -8.04 -9.21
N GLY A 36 -5.54 -7.41 -8.32
CA GLY A 36 -6.67 -8.02 -7.62
C GLY A 36 -7.72 -8.56 -8.58
N SER A 37 -8.04 -7.77 -9.62
CA SER A 37 -8.99 -8.13 -10.67
C SER A 37 -8.50 -9.27 -11.57
N MET A 38 -7.21 -9.36 -11.88
CA MET A 38 -6.64 -10.49 -12.64
C MET A 38 -6.74 -11.80 -11.85
N ALA A 39 -6.42 -11.76 -10.56
CA ALA A 39 -6.55 -12.91 -9.68
C ALA A 39 -8.03 -13.35 -9.53
N HIS A 40 -8.93 -12.38 -9.42
CA HIS A 40 -10.36 -12.62 -9.34
C HIS A 40 -10.92 -13.24 -10.62
N ALA A 41 -10.58 -12.71 -11.81
CA ALA A 41 -10.99 -13.28 -13.10
C ALA A 41 -10.53 -14.73 -13.24
N THR A 42 -9.29 -15.03 -12.90
CA THR A 42 -8.74 -16.40 -12.89
C THR A 42 -9.54 -17.31 -11.96
N MET A 43 -9.89 -16.82 -10.77
CA MET A 43 -10.72 -17.56 -9.82
C MET A 43 -12.13 -17.79 -10.34
N LEU A 44 -12.79 -16.79 -10.94
CA LEU A 44 -14.11 -16.94 -11.57
C LEU A 44 -14.10 -17.99 -12.67
N CYS A 45 -13.02 -18.06 -13.46
CA CYS A 45 -12.82 -19.10 -14.46
C CYS A 45 -12.71 -20.49 -13.82
N SER A 46 -11.95 -20.60 -12.72
CA SER A 46 -11.76 -21.88 -12.01
C SER A 46 -13.03 -22.49 -11.44
N ILE A 47 -14.04 -21.67 -11.17
CA ILE A 47 -15.37 -22.09 -10.65
C ILE A 47 -16.46 -22.08 -11.72
N GLY A 48 -16.12 -21.84 -12.99
CA GLY A 48 -17.02 -21.91 -14.13
C GLY A 48 -17.99 -20.73 -14.33
N LEU A 49 -17.83 -19.62 -13.58
CA LEU A 49 -18.64 -18.41 -13.77
C LEU A 49 -18.17 -17.60 -14.99
N VAL A 50 -16.93 -17.76 -15.39
CA VAL A 50 -16.33 -17.17 -16.58
C VAL A 50 -15.67 -18.30 -17.37
N SER A 51 -15.90 -18.36 -18.68
CA SER A 51 -15.27 -19.36 -19.53
C SER A 51 -13.78 -19.05 -19.73
N GLN A 52 -13.01 -20.05 -20.20
CA GLN A 52 -11.58 -19.88 -20.48
C GLN A 52 -11.33 -18.73 -21.48
N LYS A 53 -12.14 -18.65 -22.55
CA LYS A 53 -12.02 -17.59 -23.57
C LYS A 53 -12.32 -16.20 -23.00
N GLU A 54 -13.33 -16.09 -22.16
CA GLU A 54 -13.67 -14.83 -21.48
C GLU A 54 -12.58 -14.40 -20.50
N ASN A 55 -12.00 -15.35 -19.75
CA ASN A 55 -10.87 -15.07 -18.88
C ASN A 55 -9.65 -14.56 -19.67
N GLU A 56 -9.33 -15.16 -20.80
CA GLU A 56 -8.24 -14.68 -21.68
C GLU A 56 -8.47 -13.24 -22.14
N LEU A 57 -9.72 -12.88 -22.48
CA LEU A 57 -10.07 -11.50 -22.84
C LEU A 57 -9.94 -10.55 -21.66
N LEU A 58 -10.41 -10.95 -20.47
CA LEU A 58 -10.28 -10.15 -19.24
C LEU A 58 -8.80 -9.96 -18.87
N GLN A 59 -7.99 -11.02 -18.90
CA GLN A 59 -6.55 -10.92 -18.61
C GLN A 59 -5.84 -9.99 -19.61
N LYS A 60 -6.17 -10.10 -20.90
CA LYS A 60 -5.62 -9.20 -21.92
C LYS A 60 -5.98 -7.75 -21.63
N GLY A 61 -7.27 -7.45 -21.38
CA GLY A 61 -7.72 -6.10 -21.11
C GLY A 61 -7.15 -5.50 -19.82
N LEU A 62 -7.04 -6.31 -18.77
CA LEU A 62 -6.41 -5.90 -17.51
C LEU A 62 -4.90 -5.64 -17.71
N ASN A 63 -4.19 -6.45 -18.48
CA ASN A 63 -2.79 -6.17 -18.82
C ASN A 63 -2.63 -4.88 -19.62
N GLU A 64 -3.49 -4.60 -20.59
CA GLU A 64 -3.47 -3.34 -21.33
C GLU A 64 -3.67 -2.14 -20.41
N ILE A 65 -4.63 -2.22 -19.47
CA ILE A 65 -4.86 -1.17 -18.45
C ILE A 65 -3.64 -1.02 -17.54
N PHE A 66 -3.02 -2.12 -17.13
CA PHE A 66 -1.82 -2.09 -16.29
C PHE A 66 -0.65 -1.36 -16.97
N GLU A 67 -0.45 -1.59 -18.28
CA GLU A 67 0.57 -0.87 -19.05
C GLU A 67 0.23 0.61 -19.25
N GLU A 68 -1.06 0.96 -19.37
CA GLU A 68 -1.51 2.36 -19.37
C GLU A 68 -1.21 3.06 -18.03
N ILE A 69 -1.44 2.37 -16.91
CA ILE A 69 -1.09 2.87 -15.56
C ILE A 69 0.41 3.09 -15.45
N ARG A 70 1.24 2.11 -15.83
CA ARG A 70 2.71 2.23 -15.79
C ARG A 70 3.25 3.33 -16.69
N ALA A 71 2.59 3.60 -17.79
CA ALA A 71 2.94 4.69 -18.70
C ALA A 71 2.45 6.07 -18.25
N GLY A 72 1.75 6.17 -17.10
CA GLY A 72 1.16 7.42 -16.59
C GLY A 72 0.02 7.95 -17.46
N LYS A 73 -0.67 7.07 -18.22
CA LYS A 73 -1.75 7.41 -19.15
C LYS A 73 -3.14 7.08 -18.62
N PHE A 74 -3.20 6.39 -17.48
CA PHE A 74 -4.47 6.04 -16.85
C PHE A 74 -5.01 7.22 -16.08
N GLU A 75 -6.28 7.56 -16.31
CA GLU A 75 -7.00 8.64 -15.64
C GLU A 75 -8.39 8.17 -15.23
N ILE A 76 -8.89 8.67 -14.11
CA ILE A 76 -10.28 8.49 -13.71
C ILE A 76 -11.10 9.56 -14.41
N GLU A 77 -11.96 9.15 -15.35
CA GLU A 77 -12.76 10.05 -16.17
C GLU A 77 -13.77 10.84 -15.33
N THR A 78 -14.04 12.08 -15.75
CA THR A 78 -15.06 12.91 -15.10
C THR A 78 -16.42 12.19 -15.06
N GLY A 79 -16.99 12.06 -13.85
CA GLY A 79 -18.25 11.35 -13.61
C GLY A 79 -18.08 9.85 -13.33
N VAL A 80 -16.86 9.33 -13.30
CA VAL A 80 -16.51 8.03 -12.74
C VAL A 80 -16.12 8.24 -11.27
N GLU A 81 -16.56 7.37 -10.38
CA GLU A 81 -16.46 7.58 -8.93
C GLU A 81 -15.08 7.26 -8.38
N ASP A 82 -14.46 6.21 -8.87
CA ASP A 82 -13.20 5.65 -8.36
C ASP A 82 -12.47 4.79 -9.39
N VAL A 83 -11.28 4.32 -9.02
CA VAL A 83 -10.44 3.45 -9.86
C VAL A 83 -11.15 2.17 -10.28
N HIS A 84 -11.91 1.56 -9.37
CA HIS A 84 -12.61 0.30 -9.64
C HIS A 84 -13.65 0.46 -10.75
N SER A 85 -14.43 1.55 -10.67
CA SER A 85 -15.40 1.90 -11.71
C SER A 85 -14.72 2.22 -13.03
N GLN A 86 -13.56 2.89 -13.01
CA GLN A 86 -12.81 3.21 -14.23
C GLN A 86 -12.31 1.96 -14.92
N VAL A 87 -11.74 1.01 -14.19
CA VAL A 87 -11.29 -0.27 -14.75
C VAL A 87 -12.46 -1.05 -15.36
N GLU A 88 -13.61 -1.11 -14.67
CA GLU A 88 -14.83 -1.77 -15.18
C GLU A 88 -15.37 -1.08 -16.45
N VAL A 89 -15.37 0.25 -16.48
CA VAL A 89 -15.77 1.05 -17.66
C VAL A 89 -14.87 0.75 -18.85
N LEU A 90 -13.56 0.74 -18.66
CA LEU A 90 -12.60 0.46 -19.72
C LEU A 90 -12.74 -0.96 -20.26
N LEU A 91 -12.88 -1.96 -19.38
CA LEU A 91 -13.11 -3.35 -19.78
C LEU A 91 -14.44 -3.52 -20.51
N THR A 92 -15.51 -2.87 -20.04
CA THR A 92 -16.82 -2.94 -20.70
C THR A 92 -16.79 -2.27 -22.07
N ARG A 93 -16.08 -1.18 -22.26
CA ARG A 93 -15.90 -0.55 -23.56
C ARG A 93 -15.14 -1.44 -24.56
N ARG A 94 -14.13 -2.18 -24.08
CA ARG A 94 -13.29 -3.06 -24.91
C ARG A 94 -13.95 -4.40 -25.22
N TYR A 95 -14.66 -4.99 -24.25
CA TYR A 95 -15.12 -6.38 -24.30
C TYR A 95 -16.62 -6.57 -24.02
N GLY A 96 -17.39 -5.49 -23.91
CA GLY A 96 -18.84 -5.54 -23.72
C GLY A 96 -19.26 -6.29 -22.46
N GLU A 97 -20.20 -7.23 -22.59
CA GLU A 97 -20.75 -8.01 -21.45
C GLU A 97 -19.68 -8.86 -20.73
N VAL A 98 -18.59 -9.23 -21.39
CA VAL A 98 -17.49 -9.95 -20.75
C VAL A 98 -16.83 -9.09 -19.67
N GLY A 99 -16.63 -7.78 -19.95
CA GLY A 99 -16.07 -6.85 -18.96
C GLY A 99 -16.89 -6.77 -17.69
N LYS A 100 -18.23 -6.78 -17.81
CA LYS A 100 -19.15 -6.72 -16.66
C LYS A 100 -19.11 -7.96 -15.78
N LYS A 101 -18.76 -9.13 -16.33
CA LYS A 101 -18.65 -10.39 -15.58
C LYS A 101 -17.61 -10.35 -14.49
N LEU A 102 -16.59 -9.47 -14.60
CA LEU A 102 -15.54 -9.33 -13.63
C LEU A 102 -16.07 -8.98 -12.21
N HIS A 103 -17.19 -8.29 -12.12
CA HIS A 103 -17.79 -7.92 -10.84
C HIS A 103 -18.54 -9.07 -10.14
N SER A 104 -18.69 -10.22 -10.79
CA SER A 104 -19.45 -11.36 -10.23
C SER A 104 -18.82 -11.85 -8.92
N GLY A 105 -19.64 -12.02 -7.87
CA GLY A 105 -19.20 -12.52 -6.56
C GLY A 105 -18.30 -11.57 -5.76
N ARG A 106 -18.13 -10.35 -6.18
CA ARG A 106 -17.29 -9.33 -5.57
C ARG A 106 -18.14 -8.14 -5.08
N SER A 107 -17.68 -7.46 -4.06
CA SER A 107 -18.18 -6.16 -3.64
C SER A 107 -17.04 -5.14 -3.74
N ARG A 108 -17.38 -3.85 -3.90
CA ARG A 108 -16.39 -2.78 -3.76
C ARG A 108 -15.67 -2.84 -2.41
N ASN A 109 -16.33 -3.31 -1.36
CA ASN A 109 -15.75 -3.41 -0.03
C ASN A 109 -14.54 -4.34 0.03
N ASP A 110 -14.61 -5.57 -0.50
CA ASP A 110 -13.48 -6.49 -0.49
C ASP A 110 -12.45 -6.17 -1.58
N GLN A 111 -12.87 -5.51 -2.65
CA GLN A 111 -12.01 -4.98 -3.70
C GLN A 111 -11.07 -3.88 -3.15
N VAL A 112 -11.61 -2.82 -2.55
CA VAL A 112 -10.81 -1.76 -1.91
C VAL A 112 -9.86 -2.33 -0.85
N LEU A 113 -10.32 -3.32 -0.08
CA LEU A 113 -9.47 -3.91 0.96
C LEU A 113 -8.30 -4.71 0.40
N VAL A 114 -8.47 -5.44 -0.70
CA VAL A 114 -7.35 -6.18 -1.30
C VAL A 114 -6.33 -5.21 -1.89
N ASP A 115 -6.80 -4.14 -2.53
CA ASP A 115 -5.93 -3.13 -3.13
C ASP A 115 -5.09 -2.41 -2.07
N LEU A 116 -5.72 -1.95 -0.99
CA LEU A 116 -5.03 -1.34 0.15
C LEU A 116 -4.00 -2.28 0.77
N LYS A 117 -4.32 -3.57 0.91
CA LYS A 117 -3.37 -4.54 1.49
C LYS A 117 -2.19 -4.83 0.57
N LEU A 118 -2.40 -4.87 -0.74
CA LEU A 118 -1.31 -4.99 -1.72
C LEU A 118 -0.45 -3.73 -1.69
N PHE A 119 -1.06 -2.55 -1.72
CA PHE A 119 -0.39 -1.26 -1.60
C PHE A 119 0.46 -1.17 -0.32
N TYR A 120 -0.12 -1.42 0.86
CA TYR A 120 0.62 -1.36 2.12
C TYR A 120 1.81 -2.32 2.15
N ARG A 121 1.68 -3.52 1.59
CA ARG A 121 2.78 -4.48 1.53
C ARG A 121 3.96 -3.97 0.72
N GLU A 122 3.71 -3.27 -0.37
CA GLU A 122 4.77 -2.70 -1.20
C GLU A 122 5.39 -1.49 -0.53
N GLU A 123 4.58 -0.53 -0.09
CA GLU A 123 5.05 0.67 0.61
C GLU A 123 5.87 0.35 1.88
N ILE A 124 5.43 -0.64 2.66
CA ILE A 124 6.19 -1.09 3.85
C ILE A 124 7.54 -1.67 3.43
N ARG A 125 7.62 -2.44 2.34
CA ARG A 125 8.90 -2.99 1.85
C ARG A 125 9.86 -1.89 1.41
N ASP A 126 9.33 -0.89 0.73
CA ASP A 126 10.12 0.26 0.29
C ASP A 126 10.65 1.04 1.50
N LEU A 127 9.77 1.33 2.47
CA LEU A 127 10.15 2.01 3.70
C LEU A 127 11.20 1.21 4.49
N VAL A 128 11.08 -0.11 4.60
CA VAL A 128 12.09 -0.98 5.24
C VAL A 128 13.43 -0.88 4.52
N ARG A 129 13.45 -0.84 3.18
CA ARG A 129 14.68 -0.67 2.40
C ARG A 129 15.38 0.66 2.71
N GLU A 130 14.63 1.75 2.70
CA GLU A 130 15.16 3.09 2.96
C GLU A 130 15.70 3.22 4.41
N ILE A 131 14.94 2.73 5.40
CA ILE A 131 15.37 2.73 6.80
C ILE A 131 16.63 1.87 6.99
N SER A 132 16.68 0.69 6.36
CA SER A 132 17.86 -0.18 6.45
C SER A 132 19.09 0.49 5.82
N ALA A 133 18.93 1.14 4.67
CA ALA A 133 20.03 1.86 4.02
C ALA A 133 20.55 3.03 4.89
N LEU A 134 19.65 3.76 5.55
CA LEU A 134 20.02 4.80 6.50
C LEU A 134 20.75 4.22 7.73
N GLY A 135 20.23 3.13 8.30
CA GLY A 135 20.85 2.42 9.42
C GLY A 135 22.26 1.93 9.09
N ASP A 136 22.44 1.32 7.93
CA ASP A 136 23.76 0.87 7.45
C ASP A 136 24.74 2.05 7.32
N ARG A 137 24.28 3.18 6.79
CA ARG A 137 25.12 4.39 6.69
C ARG A 137 25.50 4.93 8.05
N LEU A 138 24.61 4.96 9.01
CA LEU A 138 24.89 5.37 10.39
C LEU A 138 25.90 4.44 11.07
N LEU A 139 25.84 3.14 10.84
CA LEU A 139 26.81 2.16 11.37
C LEU A 139 28.21 2.38 10.75
N VAL A 140 28.30 2.68 9.46
CA VAL A 140 29.57 3.03 8.81
C VAL A 140 30.18 4.28 9.43
N LEU A 141 29.39 5.32 9.68
CA LEU A 141 29.83 6.54 10.36
C LEU A 141 30.23 6.26 11.83
N ALA A 142 29.45 5.43 12.52
CA ALA A 142 29.74 5.04 13.89
C ALA A 142 31.10 4.35 14.01
N GLU A 143 31.42 3.43 13.11
CA GLU A 143 32.71 2.73 13.09
C GLU A 143 33.87 3.69 12.74
N ALA A 144 33.67 4.58 11.75
CA ALA A 144 34.66 5.54 11.34
C ALA A 144 35.02 6.54 12.46
N HIS A 145 34.05 6.94 13.27
CA HIS A 145 34.17 8.00 14.29
C HIS A 145 34.10 7.48 15.72
N LYS A 146 34.29 6.19 15.97
CA LYS A 146 34.25 5.60 17.30
C LYS A 146 35.31 6.15 18.27
N GLY A 147 36.42 6.62 17.73
CA GLY A 147 37.53 7.23 18.49
C GLY A 147 37.40 8.75 18.65
N ASP A 148 36.50 9.40 17.94
CA ASP A 148 36.36 10.85 17.94
C ASP A 148 35.53 11.29 19.14
N LEU A 149 36.19 11.83 20.16
CA LEU A 149 35.56 12.20 21.42
C LEU A 149 34.65 13.43 21.29
N MET A 150 33.50 13.38 21.93
CA MET A 150 32.60 14.52 22.11
C MET A 150 32.11 14.60 23.56
N PRO A 151 31.77 15.78 24.06
CA PRO A 151 31.14 15.91 25.38
C PRO A 151 29.68 15.40 25.32
N GLY A 152 29.32 14.54 26.28
CA GLY A 152 27.93 14.22 26.50
C GLY A 152 27.29 15.29 27.42
N TYR A 153 26.02 15.61 27.15
CA TYR A 153 25.28 16.61 27.91
C TYR A 153 24.02 15.99 28.53
N THR A 154 23.73 16.42 29.78
CA THR A 154 22.43 16.20 30.43
C THR A 154 21.93 17.53 30.98
N HIS A 155 20.65 17.84 30.82
CA HIS A 155 20.05 19.09 31.27
C HIS A 155 20.84 20.35 30.86
N THR A 156 21.36 20.35 29.65
CA THR A 156 22.24 21.41 29.10
C THR A 156 23.58 21.60 29.82
N GLN A 157 23.95 20.68 30.71
CA GLN A 157 25.21 20.68 31.46
C GLN A 157 26.15 19.60 30.90
N LEU A 158 27.46 19.91 30.85
CA LEU A 158 28.50 18.95 30.53
C LEU A 158 28.47 17.79 31.54
N ALA A 159 28.41 16.57 31.05
CA ALA A 159 28.30 15.37 31.86
C ALA A 159 29.44 14.39 31.58
N MET A 160 29.23 13.35 30.79
CA MET A 160 30.18 12.28 30.56
C MET A 160 30.94 12.46 29.26
N PRO A 161 32.17 11.93 29.10
CA PRO A 161 32.79 11.76 27.79
C PRO A 161 31.97 10.81 26.95
N SER A 162 31.81 11.13 25.64
CA SER A 162 31.15 10.32 24.65
C SER A 162 31.97 10.32 23.36
N SER A 163 31.45 9.72 22.30
CA SER A 163 32.04 9.78 20.94
C SER A 163 30.97 9.98 19.89
N PHE A 164 31.37 10.52 18.76
CA PHE A 164 30.49 10.59 17.58
C PHE A 164 30.03 9.19 17.14
N GLY A 165 30.90 8.17 17.25
CA GLY A 165 30.54 6.79 16.97
C GLY A 165 29.40 6.28 17.84
N LEU A 166 29.44 6.53 19.16
CA LEU A 166 28.35 6.16 20.08
C LEU A 166 27.04 6.91 19.72
N TRP A 167 27.15 8.18 19.34
CA TRP A 167 26.01 9.00 18.95
C TRP A 167 25.35 8.50 17.68
N PHE A 168 26.11 8.22 16.60
CA PHE A 168 25.57 7.65 15.38
C PHE A 168 24.95 6.25 15.60
N ALA A 169 25.59 5.40 16.40
CA ALA A 169 25.11 4.07 16.71
C ALA A 169 23.74 4.10 17.43
N SER A 170 23.47 5.09 18.28
CA SER A 170 22.20 5.21 19.00
C SER A 170 21.00 5.40 18.04
N PHE A 171 21.19 6.12 16.93
CA PHE A 171 20.14 6.25 15.92
C PHE A 171 19.95 4.97 15.11
N ALA A 172 21.05 4.27 14.77
CA ALA A 172 20.96 2.99 14.09
C ALA A 172 20.20 1.95 14.92
N GLU A 173 20.46 1.92 16.23
CA GLU A 173 19.76 1.03 17.19
C GLU A 173 18.25 1.37 17.23
N SER A 174 17.90 2.64 17.38
CA SER A 174 16.50 3.11 17.39
C SER A 174 15.78 2.75 16.08
N LEU A 175 16.39 2.98 14.92
CA LEU A 175 15.81 2.59 13.63
C LEU A 175 15.60 1.07 13.53
N SER A 176 16.53 0.26 14.08
CA SER A 176 16.39 -1.20 14.11
C SER A 176 15.20 -1.65 14.97
N GLU A 177 14.93 -0.96 16.09
CA GLU A 177 13.76 -1.21 16.91
C GLU A 177 12.46 -0.86 16.18
N ASP A 178 12.44 0.24 15.45
CA ASP A 178 11.28 0.69 14.66
C ASP A 178 10.92 -0.28 13.54
N LEU A 179 11.88 -1.00 12.96
CA LEU A 179 11.60 -2.04 11.95
C LEU A 179 10.68 -3.15 12.47
N ASN A 180 10.66 -3.43 13.79
CA ASN A 180 9.74 -4.40 14.39
C ASN A 180 8.27 -3.96 14.24
N LEU A 181 7.98 -2.67 14.33
CA LEU A 181 6.63 -2.14 14.13
C LEU A 181 6.19 -2.28 12.67
N LEU A 182 7.11 -2.04 11.73
CA LEU A 182 6.85 -2.25 10.30
C LEU A 182 6.61 -3.72 9.97
N GLN A 183 7.33 -4.64 10.62
CA GLN A 183 7.07 -6.06 10.47
C GLN A 183 5.65 -6.42 10.90
N VAL A 184 5.18 -5.94 12.05
CA VAL A 184 3.81 -6.16 12.51
C VAL A 184 2.78 -5.57 11.54
N ALA A 185 3.02 -4.36 11.02
CA ALA A 185 2.15 -3.74 10.02
C ALA A 185 2.08 -4.57 8.73
N PHE A 186 3.22 -5.10 8.27
CA PHE A 186 3.29 -5.98 7.12
C PHE A 186 2.49 -7.28 7.34
N GLU A 187 2.64 -7.93 8.47
CA GLU A 187 1.91 -9.17 8.81
C GLU A 187 0.39 -8.95 8.86
N LEU A 188 -0.07 -7.81 9.41
CA LEU A 188 -1.48 -7.42 9.40
C LEU A 188 -2.02 -7.19 7.99
N SER A 189 -1.18 -6.68 7.09
CA SER A 189 -1.52 -6.45 5.68
C SER A 189 -1.46 -7.73 4.84
N ASN A 190 -0.73 -8.76 5.29
CA ASN A 190 -0.42 -9.96 4.51
C ASN A 190 -1.49 -11.07 4.65
N LYS A 191 -2.77 -10.67 4.71
CA LYS A 191 -3.93 -11.57 4.73
C LYS A 191 -4.96 -11.15 3.70
N ASN A 192 -5.32 -12.07 2.80
CA ASN A 192 -6.23 -11.81 1.69
C ASN A 192 -7.67 -11.58 2.19
N PRO A 193 -8.31 -10.44 1.90
CA PRO A 193 -9.71 -10.18 2.21
C PRO A 193 -10.66 -10.58 1.07
N LEU A 194 -10.15 -10.74 -0.17
CA LEU A 194 -10.95 -10.91 -1.38
C LEU A 194 -11.86 -12.14 -1.29
N GLY A 195 -13.11 -11.98 -1.71
CA GLY A 195 -14.17 -12.97 -1.58
C GLY A 195 -14.95 -12.89 -0.27
N SER A 196 -14.66 -11.91 0.61
CA SER A 196 -15.53 -11.59 1.76
C SER A 196 -16.79 -10.82 1.34
N ALA A 197 -16.83 -10.37 0.08
CA ALA A 197 -17.89 -9.57 -0.51
C ALA A 197 -18.22 -8.33 0.37
N ALA A 198 -19.49 -8.07 0.63
CA ALA A 198 -19.92 -6.95 1.49
C ALA A 198 -19.73 -7.23 3.01
N GLY A 199 -19.07 -8.32 3.39
CA GLY A 199 -18.78 -8.68 4.77
C GLY A 199 -19.40 -9.98 5.27
N TYR A 200 -20.28 -10.60 4.48
CA TYR A 200 -20.97 -11.84 4.85
C TYR A 200 -20.67 -12.99 3.88
N GLY A 201 -19.70 -12.80 2.98
CA GLY A 201 -19.36 -13.77 1.94
C GLY A 201 -20.33 -13.70 0.75
N SER A 202 -20.26 -14.73 -0.09
CA SER A 202 -21.06 -14.86 -1.30
C SER A 202 -21.69 -16.26 -1.37
N SER A 203 -22.85 -16.39 -2.04
CA SER A 203 -23.44 -17.68 -2.37
C SER A 203 -22.70 -18.42 -3.48
N PHE A 204 -21.81 -17.75 -4.21
CA PHE A 204 -20.92 -18.39 -5.17
C PHE A 204 -19.80 -19.18 -4.47
N PRO A 205 -19.36 -20.31 -5.01
CA PRO A 205 -18.31 -21.13 -4.42
C PRO A 205 -16.91 -20.53 -4.68
N LEU A 206 -16.69 -19.28 -4.24
CA LEU A 206 -15.46 -18.54 -4.50
C LEU A 206 -14.24 -19.26 -3.92
N ASN A 207 -13.22 -19.51 -4.75
CA ASN A 207 -11.97 -20.13 -4.34
C ASN A 207 -11.01 -19.08 -3.79
N ARG A 208 -11.20 -18.69 -2.51
CA ARG A 208 -10.39 -17.70 -1.82
C ARG A 208 -8.94 -18.14 -1.61
N THR A 209 -8.69 -19.44 -1.52
CA THR A 209 -7.34 -19.98 -1.42
C THR A 209 -6.56 -19.75 -2.72
N LEU A 210 -7.22 -19.88 -3.88
CA LEU A 210 -6.60 -19.61 -5.16
C LEU A 210 -6.19 -18.14 -5.29
N THR A 211 -7.09 -17.20 -4.97
CA THR A 211 -6.77 -15.75 -5.01
C THR A 211 -5.68 -15.39 -4.02
N THR A 212 -5.65 -15.99 -2.82
CA THR A 212 -4.58 -15.83 -1.83
C THR A 212 -3.22 -16.21 -2.42
N LYS A 213 -3.15 -17.36 -3.09
CA LYS A 213 -1.92 -17.84 -3.73
C LYS A 213 -1.49 -16.95 -4.90
N LEU A 214 -2.42 -16.57 -5.77
CA LEU A 214 -2.14 -15.72 -6.95
C LEU A 214 -1.62 -14.35 -6.55
N LEU A 215 -2.13 -13.77 -5.47
CA LEU A 215 -1.73 -12.45 -4.96
C LEU A 215 -0.55 -12.51 -3.97
N GLY A 216 -0.01 -13.70 -3.71
CA GLY A 216 1.14 -13.88 -2.84
C GLY A 216 0.90 -13.47 -1.38
N PHE A 217 -0.33 -13.57 -0.89
CA PHE A 217 -0.62 -13.41 0.53
C PHE A 217 -0.18 -14.64 1.33
N ALA A 218 0.27 -14.44 2.56
CA ALA A 218 0.65 -15.54 3.45
C ALA A 218 -0.56 -16.37 3.88
N ASP A 219 -1.71 -15.75 4.05
CA ASP A 219 -2.95 -16.39 4.50
C ASP A 219 -4.17 -15.60 4.00
N LEU A 220 -5.36 -16.09 4.30
CA LEU A 220 -6.62 -15.38 4.06
C LEU A 220 -7.31 -15.00 5.38
N HIS A 221 -8.18 -14.00 5.33
CA HIS A 221 -9.10 -13.76 6.43
C HIS A 221 -10.17 -14.85 6.44
N HIS A 222 -10.08 -15.82 7.36
CA HIS A 222 -11.02 -16.94 7.46
C HIS A 222 -12.45 -16.46 7.75
N ASN A 223 -12.59 -15.53 8.67
CA ASN A 223 -13.88 -14.93 8.99
C ASN A 223 -14.14 -13.71 8.09
N VAL A 224 -15.17 -13.80 7.25
CA VAL A 224 -15.52 -12.76 6.26
C VAL A 224 -15.99 -11.44 6.91
N ILE A 225 -16.58 -11.50 8.10
CA ILE A 225 -16.96 -10.30 8.87
C ILE A 225 -15.68 -9.62 9.39
N ASN A 226 -14.75 -10.42 9.93
CA ASN A 226 -13.48 -9.87 10.40
C ASN A 226 -12.64 -9.25 9.27
N ALA A 227 -12.74 -9.79 8.04
CA ALA A 227 -12.08 -9.21 6.87
C ALA A 227 -12.47 -7.73 6.70
N GLN A 228 -13.75 -7.40 6.87
CA GLN A 228 -14.28 -6.04 6.77
C GLN A 228 -13.97 -5.20 8.02
N ASN A 229 -14.06 -5.79 9.22
CA ASN A 229 -13.80 -5.10 10.48
C ASN A 229 -12.30 -4.88 10.73
N ALA A 230 -11.43 -5.48 9.95
CA ALA A 230 -9.96 -5.32 10.06
C ALA A 230 -9.45 -3.98 9.48
N ARG A 231 -10.33 -3.13 8.95
CA ARG A 231 -10.00 -1.76 8.51
C ARG A 231 -9.37 -0.96 9.64
N GLY A 232 -8.38 -0.15 9.33
CA GLY A 232 -7.69 0.71 10.28
C GLY A 232 -6.65 0.02 11.18
N LYS A 233 -6.47 -1.31 11.09
CA LYS A 233 -5.45 -2.00 11.92
C LYS A 233 -4.03 -1.71 11.44
N THR A 234 -3.78 -1.83 10.14
CA THR A 234 -2.50 -1.51 9.52
C THR A 234 -2.19 -0.04 9.66
N GLU A 235 -3.15 0.82 9.33
CA GLU A 235 -3.04 2.27 9.41
C GLU A 235 -2.71 2.75 10.81
N ARG A 236 -3.32 2.15 11.83
CA ARG A 236 -3.02 2.45 13.24
C ARG A 236 -1.60 2.05 13.63
N THR A 237 -1.12 0.90 13.14
CA THR A 237 0.24 0.43 13.42
C THR A 237 1.26 1.32 12.72
N LEU A 238 1.01 1.73 11.47
CA LEU A 238 1.83 2.70 10.76
C LEU A 238 1.78 4.10 11.38
N GLY A 239 0.62 4.49 11.92
CA GLY A 239 0.47 5.74 12.68
C GLY A 239 1.28 5.75 13.98
N ALA A 240 1.38 4.61 14.68
CA ALA A 240 2.24 4.48 15.85
C ALA A 240 3.73 4.60 15.49
N PHE A 241 4.14 4.01 14.36
CA PHE A 241 5.51 4.15 13.83
C PHE A 241 5.91 5.63 13.61
N ARG A 242 4.99 6.48 13.15
CA ARG A 242 5.25 7.91 12.93
C ARG A 242 5.68 8.68 14.18
N PHE A 243 5.32 8.21 15.37
CA PHE A 243 5.67 8.87 16.63
C PHE A 243 7.04 8.47 17.17
N THR A 244 7.59 7.34 16.71
CA THR A 244 8.92 6.85 17.12
C THR A 244 10.03 7.44 16.25
N VAL A 245 9.79 7.65 14.96
CA VAL A 245 10.68 8.38 14.06
C VAL A 245 10.16 9.82 13.94
N ASP A 246 10.70 10.74 14.73
CA ASP A 246 10.45 12.15 14.43
C ASP A 246 11.17 12.49 13.13
N VAL A 247 10.38 12.63 12.04
CA VAL A 247 10.88 12.96 10.70
C VAL A 247 11.76 14.23 10.70
N LYS A 248 11.56 15.12 11.67
CA LYS A 248 12.44 16.29 11.85
C LYS A 248 13.83 15.88 12.33
N GLU A 249 13.94 14.92 13.23
CA GLU A 249 15.25 14.41 13.69
C GLU A 249 15.98 13.70 12.56
N CYS A 250 15.30 12.89 11.74
CA CYS A 250 15.87 12.29 10.54
C CYS A 250 16.30 13.34 9.50
N TYR A 251 15.54 14.41 9.33
CA TYR A 251 15.89 15.51 8.42
C TYR A 251 17.14 16.25 8.91
N TYR A 252 17.23 16.57 10.18
CA TYR A 252 18.45 17.17 10.77
C TYR A 252 19.64 16.23 10.69
N LEU A 253 19.47 14.94 10.86
CA LEU A 253 20.53 13.94 10.69
C LEU A 253 21.02 13.88 9.26
N SER A 254 20.14 13.91 8.27
CA SER A 254 20.53 13.93 6.86
C SER A 254 21.28 15.21 6.50
N GLU A 255 20.86 16.37 7.02
CA GLU A 255 21.60 17.63 6.85
C GLU A 255 22.99 17.62 7.53
N VAL A 256 23.09 17.05 8.72
CA VAL A 256 24.37 16.92 9.44
C VAL A 256 25.31 15.96 8.70
N VAL A 257 24.80 14.84 8.20
CA VAL A 257 25.58 13.89 7.38
C VAL A 257 26.04 14.54 6.08
N HIS A 258 25.17 15.25 5.36
CA HIS A 258 25.51 15.99 4.15
C HIS A 258 26.53 17.11 4.39
N LEU A 259 26.40 17.87 5.48
CA LEU A 259 27.37 18.91 5.85
C LEU A 259 28.73 18.31 6.18
N TYR A 260 28.78 17.13 6.76
CA TYR A 260 30.02 16.43 7.09
C TYR A 260 30.73 15.88 5.83
N GLU A 261 29.97 15.28 4.91
CA GLU A 261 30.50 14.82 3.61
C GLU A 261 31.04 16.00 2.76
N TYR A 262 30.28 17.09 2.69
CA TYR A 262 30.71 18.31 1.96
C TYR A 262 32.01 18.93 2.49
N LYS A 263 32.29 18.81 3.81
CA LYS A 263 33.56 19.29 4.39
C LYS A 263 34.74 18.37 4.14
N GLN A 264 34.52 17.07 3.91
CA GLN A 264 35.62 16.14 3.58
C GLN A 264 36.10 16.27 2.12
N ASP A 265 35.20 16.63 1.19
CA ASP A 265 35.54 16.86 -0.21
C ASP A 265 36.18 18.22 -0.47
N SER A 266 36.30 19.08 0.55
CA SER A 266 36.88 20.44 0.47
C SER A 266 38.20 20.60 1.24
N LEU A 267 38.77 19.52 1.76
CA LEU A 267 40.12 19.43 2.35
C LEU A 267 41.01 18.49 1.51
#